data_3d86eb433d1d1e305bea46f8c07dcffd
#
_entry.id   3d86eb433d1d1e305bea46f8c07dcffd
#
_cell.length_a   1.000
_cell.length_b   1.000
_cell.length_c   1.000
_cell.angle_alpha   90.00
_cell.angle_beta   90.00
_cell.angle_gamma   90.00
#
_symmetry.space_group_name_H-M   'P 1'
#
loop_
_entity.id
_entity.type
_entity.pdbx_description
1 polymer ?
#
loop_
_entity_poly.entity_id
_entity_poly.type
_entity_poly.pdbx_seq_one_letter_code
_entity_poly.pdbx_strand_id
1 'polypeptide(L)'
;MESSVDELGKLKYSLSLDISLKEIKPTYDDIYRQLKNTRLNGFRPGKHPKGWLEKRFLSAMHQEAVDRVIPGYMESALKEHSLRPITMPVIQKIDFDRKSPLSATIHFEISPKLAPLDYGKILLEKKELEEVSAADVTAELETIIQREEVLAPKEGKDVKVENNDWVLINYEGTLEGAEFTDSKGSDMQFKIGTPDLAEFHDCLLGMSSGDEKEVEIELPERFGENAGKKANFKIQLAEISIVKRPELDLEFFKKYGVEDEKELKEKVGESITSRKKAELQSEYRIAVRAQLSALYDEFDLPQELMDSEQEQVQKELDKMSGEKEITEEEKEKKKQEGFDNAKMDLRMKFILDSISEHEELKFDENEAAREFVGLAQITGQSPDELIQSPFGRDMYQRIIIRKQGDATLDRVVARVFGDAIEENVPETHEHVHDENCDHNH
;
A
#
# COMPACT_ATOMS: atom_id res chain seq x y z
N MET A 1 -41.23 -17.66 -7.74
CA MET A 1 -39.93 -18.13 -7.18
C MET A 1 -40.20 -18.59 -5.75
N GLU A 2 -39.67 -19.74 -5.36
CA GLU A 2 -39.62 -20.17 -3.98
C GLU A 2 -38.13 -20.17 -3.60
N SER A 3 -37.82 -19.66 -2.41
CA SER A 3 -36.45 -19.65 -1.88
C SER A 3 -36.43 -20.17 -0.46
N SER A 4 -35.43 -20.96 -0.11
CA SER A 4 -35.15 -21.39 1.25
C SER A 4 -33.68 -21.26 1.58
N VAL A 5 -33.41 -21.01 2.84
CA VAL A 5 -32.03 -20.84 3.34
C VAL A 5 -31.80 -21.82 4.47
N ASP A 6 -30.75 -22.59 4.36
CA ASP A 6 -30.31 -23.54 5.38
C ASP A 6 -28.93 -23.11 5.86
N GLU A 7 -28.71 -23.11 7.18
CA GLU A 7 -27.42 -22.88 7.79
C GLU A 7 -26.62 -24.21 7.78
N LEU A 8 -25.50 -24.22 7.09
CA LEU A 8 -24.60 -25.39 7.01
C LEU A 8 -23.59 -25.46 8.15
N GLY A 9 -23.53 -24.43 8.97
CA GLY A 9 -22.63 -24.25 10.11
C GLY A 9 -21.65 -23.08 9.90
N LYS A 10 -21.15 -22.53 10.99
CA LYS A 10 -20.11 -21.49 11.05
C LYS A 10 -20.12 -20.49 9.89
N LEU A 11 -21.11 -19.59 9.85
CA LEU A 11 -21.23 -18.53 8.85
C LEU A 11 -21.51 -18.99 7.39
N LYS A 12 -21.57 -20.31 7.14
CA LYS A 12 -21.83 -20.88 5.83
C LYS A 12 -23.30 -21.20 5.66
N TYR A 13 -23.87 -20.73 4.55
CA TYR A 13 -25.27 -20.86 4.20
C TYR A 13 -25.46 -21.53 2.86
N SER A 14 -26.59 -22.23 2.73
CA SER A 14 -27.08 -22.80 1.48
C SER A 14 -28.38 -22.11 1.10
N LEU A 15 -28.39 -21.46 -0.04
CA LEU A 15 -29.61 -20.91 -0.63
C LEU A 15 -30.12 -21.87 -1.69
N SER A 16 -31.32 -22.40 -1.51
CA SER A 16 -32.04 -23.17 -2.51
C SER A 16 -33.04 -22.28 -3.23
N LEU A 17 -32.96 -22.24 -4.56
CA LEU A 17 -33.85 -21.48 -5.42
C LEU A 17 -34.63 -22.44 -6.30
N ASP A 18 -35.98 -22.30 -6.32
CA ASP A 18 -36.86 -22.97 -7.22
C ASP A 18 -37.60 -21.94 -8.13
N ILE A 19 -37.19 -21.87 -9.39
CA ILE A 19 -37.64 -20.89 -10.37
C ILE A 19 -38.59 -21.58 -11.35
N SER A 20 -39.82 -21.11 -11.42
CA SER A 20 -40.85 -21.75 -12.24
C SER A 20 -40.58 -21.60 -13.76
N LEU A 21 -41.04 -22.55 -14.56
CA LEU A 21 -40.94 -22.49 -16.02
C LEU A 21 -41.52 -21.21 -16.62
N LYS A 22 -42.52 -20.62 -15.96
CA LYS A 22 -43.14 -19.36 -16.44
C LYS A 22 -42.15 -18.19 -16.34
N GLU A 23 -41.35 -18.18 -15.30
CA GLU A 23 -40.37 -17.13 -15.05
C GLU A 23 -39.13 -17.27 -15.96
N ILE A 24 -38.75 -18.47 -16.32
CA ILE A 24 -37.58 -18.75 -17.19
C ILE A 24 -37.96 -18.54 -18.69
N LYS A 25 -39.21 -18.78 -19.08
CA LYS A 25 -39.63 -18.76 -20.46
C LYS A 25 -39.27 -17.47 -21.23
N PRO A 26 -39.45 -16.25 -20.69
CA PRO A 26 -39.06 -15.03 -21.39
C PRO A 26 -37.57 -15.01 -21.77
N THR A 27 -36.69 -15.45 -20.86
CA THR A 27 -35.25 -15.52 -21.10
C THR A 27 -34.91 -16.51 -22.23
N TYR A 28 -35.57 -17.67 -22.24
CA TYR A 28 -35.45 -18.62 -23.36
C TYR A 28 -35.93 -18.05 -24.69
N ASP A 29 -37.01 -17.35 -24.69
CA ASP A 29 -37.55 -16.70 -25.90
C ASP A 29 -36.62 -15.61 -26.43
N ASP A 30 -35.91 -14.92 -25.53
CA ASP A 30 -34.90 -13.93 -25.90
C ASP A 30 -33.62 -14.57 -26.46
N ILE A 31 -33.09 -15.59 -25.80
CA ILE A 31 -31.94 -16.35 -26.29
C ILE A 31 -32.26 -16.96 -27.67
N TYR A 32 -33.46 -17.51 -27.82
CA TYR A 32 -33.90 -18.04 -29.11
C TYR A 32 -33.94 -16.97 -30.19
N ARG A 33 -34.44 -15.76 -29.88
CA ARG A 33 -34.46 -14.60 -30.82
C ARG A 33 -33.05 -14.18 -31.23
N GLN A 34 -32.14 -14.14 -30.30
CA GLN A 34 -30.74 -13.81 -30.57
C GLN A 34 -30.06 -14.85 -31.48
N LEU A 35 -30.18 -16.13 -31.15
CA LEU A 35 -29.64 -17.23 -31.96
C LEU A 35 -30.27 -17.26 -33.37
N LYS A 36 -31.56 -16.97 -33.49
CA LYS A 36 -32.25 -16.92 -34.78
C LYS A 36 -31.67 -15.84 -35.69
N ASN A 37 -31.23 -14.72 -35.13
CA ASN A 37 -30.68 -13.59 -35.88
C ASN A 37 -29.16 -13.67 -36.11
N THR A 38 -28.49 -14.62 -35.50
CA THR A 38 -27.04 -14.84 -35.66
C THR A 38 -26.73 -15.52 -37.01
N ARG A 39 -25.60 -15.21 -37.63
CA ARG A 39 -25.10 -15.93 -38.82
C ARG A 39 -24.67 -17.32 -38.44
N LEU A 40 -25.42 -18.31 -38.88
CA LEU A 40 -25.07 -19.73 -38.69
C LEU A 40 -24.98 -20.40 -40.07
N ASN A 41 -24.03 -21.29 -40.25
CA ASN A 41 -23.80 -21.99 -41.50
C ASN A 41 -25.05 -22.79 -41.93
N GLY A 42 -25.48 -22.60 -43.16
CA GLY A 42 -26.60 -23.33 -43.80
C GLY A 42 -27.94 -22.58 -43.81
N PHE A 43 -28.06 -21.41 -43.14
CA PHE A 43 -29.30 -20.65 -43.12
C PHE A 43 -29.03 -19.15 -43.18
N ARG A 44 -29.99 -18.43 -43.78
CA ARG A 44 -29.98 -16.95 -43.72
C ARG A 44 -30.42 -16.51 -42.32
N PRO A 45 -29.81 -15.44 -41.74
CA PRO A 45 -30.23 -14.87 -40.48
C PRO A 45 -31.73 -14.63 -40.42
N GLY A 46 -32.37 -15.01 -39.33
CA GLY A 46 -33.85 -14.91 -39.15
C GLY A 46 -34.66 -16.07 -39.70
N LYS A 47 -34.10 -17.00 -40.48
CA LYS A 47 -34.79 -18.14 -41.10
C LYS A 47 -34.47 -19.52 -40.53
N HIS A 48 -33.79 -19.57 -39.40
CA HIS A 48 -33.44 -20.83 -38.72
C HIS A 48 -34.69 -21.49 -38.14
N PRO A 49 -34.96 -22.80 -38.45
CA PRO A 49 -36.07 -23.54 -37.83
C PRO A 49 -35.83 -23.73 -36.34
N LYS A 50 -36.88 -23.53 -35.51
CA LYS A 50 -36.77 -23.64 -34.04
C LYS A 50 -36.18 -25.01 -33.60
N GLY A 51 -36.72 -26.09 -34.13
CA GLY A 51 -36.23 -27.44 -33.77
C GLY A 51 -34.79 -27.75 -34.19
N TRP A 52 -34.28 -27.08 -35.24
CA TRP A 52 -32.87 -27.21 -35.62
C TRP A 52 -31.95 -26.46 -34.64
N LEU A 53 -32.32 -25.24 -34.22
CA LEU A 53 -31.60 -24.48 -33.21
C LEU A 53 -31.58 -25.22 -31.88
N GLU A 54 -32.73 -25.68 -31.43
CA GLU A 54 -32.84 -26.45 -30.17
C GLU A 54 -31.99 -27.71 -30.19
N LYS A 55 -32.02 -28.48 -31.28
CA LYS A 55 -31.24 -29.73 -31.40
C LYS A 55 -29.75 -29.45 -31.36
N ARG A 56 -29.27 -28.36 -31.92
CA ARG A 56 -27.85 -28.03 -32.05
C ARG A 56 -27.25 -27.24 -30.88
N PHE A 57 -28.07 -26.34 -30.31
CA PHE A 57 -27.59 -25.39 -29.29
C PHE A 57 -28.28 -25.54 -27.93
N LEU A 58 -28.99 -26.65 -27.72
CA LEU A 58 -29.76 -26.87 -26.50
C LEU A 58 -28.93 -26.67 -25.23
N SER A 59 -27.77 -27.28 -25.14
CA SER A 59 -26.90 -27.15 -23.98
C SER A 59 -26.42 -25.69 -23.77
N ALA A 60 -26.02 -25.02 -24.84
CA ALA A 60 -25.62 -23.61 -24.77
C ALA A 60 -26.76 -22.69 -24.36
N MET A 61 -27.97 -22.95 -24.88
CA MET A 61 -29.20 -22.20 -24.51
C MET A 61 -29.57 -22.45 -23.05
N HIS A 62 -29.35 -23.65 -22.53
CA HIS A 62 -29.56 -23.96 -21.11
C HIS A 62 -28.59 -23.19 -20.26
N GLN A 63 -27.31 -23.28 -20.58
CA GLN A 63 -26.27 -22.57 -19.80
C GLN A 63 -26.53 -21.06 -19.81
N GLU A 64 -26.77 -20.48 -20.97
CA GLU A 64 -27.05 -19.05 -21.10
C GLU A 64 -28.30 -18.63 -20.31
N ALA A 65 -29.37 -19.47 -20.30
CA ALA A 65 -30.59 -19.17 -19.54
C ALA A 65 -30.31 -19.20 -18.02
N VAL A 66 -29.53 -20.16 -17.56
CA VAL A 66 -29.10 -20.30 -16.17
C VAL A 66 -28.28 -19.08 -15.75
N ASP A 67 -27.27 -18.72 -16.56
CA ASP A 67 -26.35 -17.62 -16.29
C ASP A 67 -27.04 -16.26 -16.22
N ARG A 68 -28.14 -16.08 -16.98
CA ARG A 68 -28.95 -14.83 -16.97
C ARG A 68 -29.99 -14.81 -15.86
N VAL A 69 -30.53 -15.95 -15.47
CA VAL A 69 -31.68 -16.02 -14.55
C VAL A 69 -31.23 -16.10 -13.09
N ILE A 70 -30.24 -16.96 -12.79
CA ILE A 70 -29.82 -17.20 -11.39
C ILE A 70 -29.39 -15.92 -10.67
N PRO A 71 -28.50 -15.04 -11.22
CA PRO A 71 -28.02 -13.88 -10.49
C PRO A 71 -29.13 -12.96 -9.98
N GLY A 72 -30.12 -12.66 -10.82
CA GLY A 72 -31.22 -11.78 -10.45
C GLY A 72 -32.14 -12.36 -9.36
N TYR A 73 -32.41 -13.67 -9.45
CA TYR A 73 -33.21 -14.35 -8.44
C TYR A 73 -32.45 -14.58 -7.13
N MET A 74 -31.17 -14.87 -7.21
CA MET A 74 -30.29 -14.96 -6.06
C MET A 74 -30.25 -13.63 -5.30
N GLU A 75 -30.04 -12.51 -5.99
CA GLU A 75 -30.04 -11.19 -5.37
C GLU A 75 -31.38 -10.89 -4.67
N SER A 76 -32.49 -11.23 -5.33
CA SER A 76 -33.81 -11.04 -4.76
C SER A 76 -34.03 -11.90 -3.52
N ALA A 77 -33.63 -13.16 -3.53
CA ALA A 77 -33.73 -14.07 -2.40
C ALA A 77 -32.82 -13.63 -1.22
N LEU A 78 -31.60 -13.21 -1.50
CA LEU A 78 -30.70 -12.69 -0.47
C LEU A 78 -31.26 -11.45 0.22
N LYS A 79 -31.91 -10.55 -0.52
CA LYS A 79 -32.61 -9.39 0.05
C LYS A 79 -33.81 -9.81 0.90
N GLU A 80 -34.62 -10.76 0.41
CA GLU A 80 -35.78 -11.29 1.16
C GLU A 80 -35.39 -11.89 2.51
N HIS A 81 -34.29 -12.65 2.55
CA HIS A 81 -33.77 -13.25 3.75
C HIS A 81 -32.84 -12.35 4.58
N SER A 82 -32.61 -11.08 4.14
CA SER A 82 -31.72 -10.12 4.80
C SER A 82 -30.29 -10.66 4.99
N LEU A 83 -29.79 -11.41 4.01
CA LEU A 83 -28.47 -11.99 4.00
C LEU A 83 -27.55 -11.19 3.07
N ARG A 84 -26.32 -10.94 3.53
CA ARG A 84 -25.28 -10.27 2.74
C ARG A 84 -24.06 -11.18 2.64
N PRO A 85 -23.88 -11.85 1.50
CA PRO A 85 -22.65 -12.63 1.26
C PRO A 85 -21.41 -11.74 1.31
N ILE A 86 -20.34 -12.25 1.91
CA ILE A 86 -19.02 -11.60 1.93
C ILE A 86 -18.03 -12.30 1.01
N THR A 87 -18.36 -13.53 0.60
CA THR A 87 -17.62 -14.27 -0.43
C THR A 87 -18.48 -14.36 -1.69
N MET A 88 -17.86 -14.67 -2.83
CA MET A 88 -18.60 -14.91 -4.05
C MET A 88 -19.49 -16.15 -3.88
N PRO A 89 -20.83 -16.04 -4.05
CA PRO A 89 -21.71 -17.20 -3.96
C PRO A 89 -21.35 -18.27 -5.01
N VAL A 90 -21.18 -19.50 -4.59
CA VAL A 90 -20.80 -20.61 -5.44
C VAL A 90 -21.99 -21.52 -5.70
N ILE A 91 -22.33 -21.69 -6.96
CA ILE A 91 -23.39 -22.61 -7.37
C ILE A 91 -22.88 -24.04 -7.23
N GLN A 92 -23.43 -24.78 -6.30
CA GLN A 92 -23.06 -26.18 -6.02
C GLN A 92 -23.80 -27.18 -6.93
N LYS A 93 -25.08 -26.89 -7.18
CA LYS A 93 -25.91 -27.79 -7.96
C LYS A 93 -26.91 -26.99 -8.78
N ILE A 94 -27.14 -27.42 -9.99
CA ILE A 94 -28.22 -26.96 -10.86
C ILE A 94 -28.96 -28.16 -11.39
N ASP A 95 -30.26 -28.18 -11.21
CA ASP A 95 -31.18 -29.14 -11.81
C ASP A 95 -32.14 -28.41 -12.74
N PHE A 96 -32.05 -28.69 -14.04
CA PHE A 96 -32.92 -28.07 -15.01
C PHE A 96 -33.07 -28.93 -16.29
N ASP A 97 -34.25 -29.45 -16.55
CA ASP A 97 -34.56 -30.29 -17.72
C ASP A 97 -35.60 -29.69 -18.68
N ARG A 98 -36.03 -28.42 -18.47
CA ARG A 98 -37.08 -27.69 -19.21
C ARG A 98 -38.50 -28.24 -19.00
N LYS A 99 -38.70 -29.27 -18.21
CA LYS A 99 -40.01 -29.84 -17.88
C LYS A 99 -40.39 -29.60 -16.43
N SER A 100 -39.38 -29.47 -15.59
CA SER A 100 -39.48 -29.10 -14.18
C SER A 100 -38.98 -27.66 -13.95
N PRO A 101 -39.32 -27.04 -12.81
CA PRO A 101 -38.69 -25.80 -12.37
C PRO A 101 -37.17 -25.91 -12.39
N LEU A 102 -36.47 -24.78 -12.57
CA LEU A 102 -35.03 -24.72 -12.36
C LEU A 102 -34.77 -24.68 -10.87
N SER A 103 -34.06 -25.69 -10.35
CA SER A 103 -33.62 -25.74 -8.99
C SER A 103 -32.11 -25.49 -8.93
N ALA A 104 -31.70 -24.54 -8.10
CA ALA A 104 -30.29 -24.21 -7.91
C ALA A 104 -29.97 -24.18 -6.42
N THR A 105 -28.85 -24.80 -6.04
CA THR A 105 -28.28 -24.75 -4.69
C THR A 105 -27.02 -23.93 -4.71
N ILE A 106 -26.97 -22.86 -3.93
CA ILE A 106 -25.91 -21.87 -3.92
C ILE A 106 -25.34 -21.76 -2.49
N HIS A 107 -24.05 -21.94 -2.35
CA HIS A 107 -23.36 -21.78 -1.07
C HIS A 107 -22.65 -20.44 -1.02
N PHE A 108 -22.64 -19.82 0.15
CA PHE A 108 -21.95 -18.57 0.42
C PHE A 108 -21.70 -18.44 1.92
N GLU A 109 -20.82 -17.53 2.28
CA GLU A 109 -20.52 -17.19 3.66
C GLU A 109 -20.96 -15.74 3.95
N ILE A 110 -21.37 -15.49 5.18
CA ILE A 110 -21.80 -14.17 5.65
C ILE A 110 -20.82 -13.63 6.70
N SER A 111 -20.91 -12.31 6.95
CA SER A 111 -20.15 -11.65 8.00
C SER A 111 -20.59 -12.15 9.40
N PRO A 112 -19.65 -12.33 10.32
CA PRO A 112 -19.97 -12.62 11.71
C PRO A 112 -20.78 -11.47 12.33
N LYS A 113 -21.83 -11.82 13.09
CA LYS A 113 -22.62 -10.82 13.84
C LYS A 113 -21.96 -10.59 15.19
N LEU A 114 -21.34 -9.43 15.37
CA LEU A 114 -20.71 -9.02 16.60
C LEU A 114 -21.66 -8.16 17.43
N ALA A 115 -21.55 -8.28 18.76
CA ALA A 115 -22.29 -7.40 19.66
C ALA A 115 -21.77 -5.95 19.55
N PRO A 116 -22.64 -4.94 19.71
CA PRO A 116 -22.19 -3.55 19.75
C PRO A 116 -21.10 -3.32 20.78
N LEU A 117 -20.14 -2.45 20.46
CA LEU A 117 -19.03 -2.12 21.35
C LEU A 117 -19.53 -1.39 22.60
N ASP A 118 -19.15 -1.90 23.76
CA ASP A 118 -19.29 -1.20 25.04
C ASP A 118 -18.04 -0.32 25.25
N TYR A 119 -18.15 0.96 24.93
CA TYR A 119 -17.06 1.93 25.05
C TYR A 119 -16.51 2.08 26.47
N GLY A 120 -17.32 1.78 27.50
CA GLY A 120 -16.89 1.80 28.91
C GLY A 120 -15.84 0.75 29.25
N LYS A 121 -15.62 -0.22 28.37
CA LYS A 121 -14.58 -1.26 28.54
C LYS A 121 -13.24 -0.88 27.91
N ILE A 122 -13.20 0.19 27.11
CA ILE A 122 -11.97 0.70 26.53
C ILE A 122 -11.34 1.72 27.47
N LEU A 123 -10.14 1.43 27.93
CA LEU A 123 -9.41 2.27 28.86
C LEU A 123 -8.30 3.02 28.11
N LEU A 124 -8.46 4.32 27.98
CA LEU A 124 -7.45 5.22 27.40
C LEU A 124 -7.13 6.33 28.40
N GLU A 125 -5.85 6.60 28.54
CA GLU A 125 -5.38 7.76 29.30
C GLU A 125 -5.18 8.93 28.32
N LYS A 126 -5.90 10.05 28.56
CA LYS A 126 -5.78 11.23 27.70
C LYS A 126 -4.45 11.91 27.97
N LYS A 127 -3.55 11.87 26.98
CA LYS A 127 -2.25 12.55 27.02
C LYS A 127 -2.41 13.96 26.47
N GLU A 128 -1.72 14.92 27.08
CA GLU A 128 -1.60 16.27 26.52
C GLU A 128 -0.59 16.23 25.36
N LEU A 129 -0.90 16.97 24.30
CA LEU A 129 0.04 17.13 23.20
C LEU A 129 1.24 17.95 23.70
N GLU A 130 2.44 17.41 23.56
CA GLU A 130 3.65 18.11 23.90
C GLU A 130 3.78 19.40 23.06
N GLU A 131 3.96 20.53 23.72
CA GLU A 131 4.20 21.79 23.02
C GLU A 131 5.50 21.73 22.21
N VAL A 132 5.46 22.32 21.03
CA VAL A 132 6.64 22.45 20.17
C VAL A 132 7.51 23.58 20.70
N SER A 133 8.71 23.23 21.17
CA SER A 133 9.65 24.22 21.67
C SER A 133 10.37 24.97 20.54
N ALA A 134 10.87 26.17 20.82
CA ALA A 134 11.73 26.88 19.86
C ALA A 134 13.01 26.11 19.52
N ALA A 135 13.48 25.23 20.43
CA ALA A 135 14.61 24.35 20.17
C ALA A 135 14.28 23.27 19.13
N ASP A 136 13.08 22.68 19.19
CA ASP A 136 12.62 21.69 18.20
C ASP A 136 12.56 22.31 16.81
N VAL A 137 11.99 23.51 16.70
CA VAL A 137 11.91 24.26 15.43
C VAL A 137 13.30 24.56 14.88
N THR A 138 14.23 24.96 15.75
CA THR A 138 15.61 25.27 15.35
C THR A 138 16.34 24.02 14.87
N ALA A 139 16.16 22.89 15.55
CA ALA A 139 16.78 21.62 15.18
C ALA A 139 16.26 21.08 13.82
N GLU A 140 14.95 21.19 13.60
CA GLU A 140 14.34 20.77 12.31
C GLU A 140 14.78 21.71 11.18
N LEU A 141 14.83 23.03 11.44
CA LEU A 141 15.33 24.00 10.46
C LEU A 141 16.80 23.73 10.10
N GLU A 142 17.65 23.40 11.08
CA GLU A 142 19.04 23.01 10.83
C GLU A 142 19.12 21.74 9.97
N THR A 143 18.23 20.78 10.20
CA THR A 143 18.13 19.57 9.36
C THR A 143 17.75 19.91 7.91
N ILE A 144 16.83 20.86 7.72
CA ILE A 144 16.44 21.35 6.39
C ILE A 144 17.64 22.01 5.70
N ILE A 145 18.38 22.88 6.41
CA ILE A 145 19.56 23.56 5.89
C ILE A 145 20.65 22.52 5.50
N GLN A 146 20.89 21.53 6.34
CA GLN A 146 21.88 20.47 6.08
C GLN A 146 21.54 19.64 4.83
N ARG A 147 20.27 19.40 4.55
CA ARG A 147 19.84 18.70 3.32
C ARG A 147 20.09 19.50 2.05
N GLU A 148 20.15 20.82 2.15
CA GLU A 148 20.43 21.74 1.05
C GLU A 148 21.92 22.11 0.93
N GLU A 149 22.75 21.58 1.81
CA GLU A 149 24.20 21.76 1.72
C GLU A 149 24.73 21.12 0.42
N VAL A 150 25.59 21.82 -0.27
CA VAL A 150 26.21 21.38 -1.51
C VAL A 150 27.72 21.34 -1.35
N LEU A 151 28.36 20.39 -2.05
CA LEU A 151 29.81 20.39 -2.15
C LEU A 151 30.22 21.44 -3.18
N ALA A 152 31.09 22.35 -2.78
CA ALA A 152 31.64 23.38 -3.64
C ALA A 152 33.18 23.33 -3.60
N PRO A 153 33.86 23.59 -4.72
CA PRO A 153 35.33 23.67 -4.73
C PRO A 153 35.82 24.64 -3.67
N LYS A 154 36.86 24.24 -2.92
CA LYS A 154 37.50 25.10 -1.91
C LYS A 154 38.30 26.18 -2.62
N GLU A 155 37.78 27.44 -2.60
CA GLU A 155 38.40 28.56 -3.26
C GLU A 155 39.53 29.17 -2.41
N GLY A 156 40.60 29.60 -3.06
CA GLY A 156 41.73 30.28 -2.39
C GLY A 156 43.03 30.21 -3.15
N LYS A 157 44.04 31.00 -2.74
CA LYS A 157 45.43 30.84 -3.16
C LYS A 157 46.11 29.79 -2.28
N ASP A 158 46.76 28.81 -2.88
CA ASP A 158 47.43 27.73 -2.17
C ASP A 158 46.52 26.87 -1.26
N VAL A 159 45.35 26.48 -1.82
CA VAL A 159 44.38 25.62 -1.13
C VAL A 159 45.01 24.28 -0.83
N LYS A 160 44.96 23.87 0.44
CA LYS A 160 45.44 22.58 0.94
C LYS A 160 44.32 21.81 1.60
N VAL A 161 44.45 20.49 1.57
CA VAL A 161 43.55 19.58 2.27
C VAL A 161 43.67 19.76 3.78
N GLU A 162 42.55 19.98 4.43
CA GLU A 162 42.37 20.06 5.86
C GLU A 162 41.38 19.02 6.39
N ASN A 163 41.35 18.85 7.72
CA ASN A 163 40.35 17.98 8.33
C ASN A 163 38.89 18.46 7.99
N ASN A 164 38.01 17.53 7.72
CA ASN A 164 36.64 17.75 7.30
C ASN A 164 36.44 18.25 5.86
N ASP A 165 37.50 18.45 5.07
CA ASP A 165 37.38 18.69 3.64
C ASP A 165 36.90 17.42 2.93
N TRP A 166 36.19 17.61 1.83
CA TRP A 166 35.89 16.56 0.88
C TRP A 166 36.97 16.54 -0.20
N VAL A 167 37.43 15.36 -0.53
CA VAL A 167 38.48 15.17 -1.54
C VAL A 167 37.99 14.24 -2.64
N LEU A 168 38.40 14.53 -3.86
CA LEU A 168 38.24 13.66 -5.02
C LEU A 168 39.62 13.14 -5.39
N ILE A 169 39.84 11.84 -5.32
CA ILE A 169 41.13 11.23 -5.62
C ILE A 169 41.03 10.15 -6.67
N ASN A 170 42.13 9.96 -7.38
CA ASN A 170 42.44 8.74 -8.13
C ASN A 170 43.61 8.03 -7.45
N TYR A 171 43.57 6.73 -7.36
CA TYR A 171 44.67 5.97 -6.82
C TYR A 171 44.93 4.69 -7.59
N GLU A 172 46.20 4.31 -7.65
CA GLU A 172 46.68 3.03 -8.19
C GLU A 172 47.63 2.40 -7.21
N GLY A 173 47.35 1.18 -6.75
CA GLY A 173 48.14 0.43 -5.81
C GLY A 173 48.86 -0.76 -6.45
N THR A 174 50.06 -1.07 -5.93
CA THR A 174 50.80 -2.26 -6.30
C THR A 174 51.33 -2.95 -5.04
N LEU A 175 51.20 -4.27 -5.01
CA LEU A 175 51.76 -5.13 -3.98
C LEU A 175 52.90 -5.94 -4.58
N GLU A 176 54.12 -5.74 -4.10
CA GLU A 176 55.34 -6.39 -4.63
C GLU A 176 55.54 -6.18 -6.16
N GLY A 177 55.01 -5.07 -6.69
CA GLY A 177 55.06 -4.71 -8.13
C GLY A 177 53.96 -5.29 -8.98
N ALA A 178 52.98 -6.01 -8.42
CA ALA A 178 51.80 -6.54 -9.11
C ALA A 178 50.50 -5.82 -8.69
N GLU A 179 49.55 -5.71 -9.58
CA GLU A 179 48.20 -5.23 -9.29
C GLU A 179 47.45 -6.28 -8.45
N PHE A 180 46.56 -5.85 -7.59
CA PHE A 180 45.70 -6.72 -6.76
C PHE A 180 44.23 -6.23 -6.78
N THR A 181 43.33 -7.03 -6.25
CA THR A 181 41.90 -6.69 -6.23
C THR A 181 41.69 -5.39 -5.45
N ASP A 182 40.88 -4.48 -6.01
CA ASP A 182 40.59 -3.13 -5.46
C ASP A 182 41.81 -2.21 -5.33
N SER A 183 42.92 -2.52 -6.05
CA SER A 183 44.11 -1.69 -6.07
C SER A 183 43.98 -0.36 -6.79
N LYS A 184 42.89 -0.16 -7.57
CA LYS A 184 42.63 1.05 -8.35
C LYS A 184 41.27 1.65 -8.01
N GLY A 185 41.21 2.96 -7.89
CA GLY A 185 39.99 3.72 -7.78
C GLY A 185 40.11 5.02 -8.56
N SER A 186 39.05 5.34 -9.31
CA SER A 186 38.93 6.60 -10.03
C SER A 186 37.75 7.39 -9.52
N ASP A 187 37.89 8.71 -9.43
CA ASP A 187 36.87 9.64 -8.99
C ASP A 187 36.26 9.28 -7.62
N MET A 188 37.14 8.81 -6.72
CA MET A 188 36.72 8.43 -5.36
C MET A 188 36.58 9.68 -4.51
N GLN A 189 35.32 9.96 -4.11
CA GLN A 189 34.98 11.12 -3.29
C GLN A 189 34.68 10.68 -1.85
N PHE A 190 35.35 11.28 -0.90
CA PHE A 190 35.14 11.02 0.54
C PHE A 190 35.56 12.22 1.38
N LYS A 191 35.12 12.20 2.65
CA LYS A 191 35.43 13.26 3.62
C LYS A 191 36.64 12.88 4.48
N ILE A 192 37.61 13.76 4.60
CA ILE A 192 38.74 13.59 5.50
C ILE A 192 38.29 13.54 6.96
N GLY A 193 38.72 12.53 7.71
CA GLY A 193 38.33 12.31 9.09
C GLY A 193 37.15 11.38 9.32
N THR A 194 36.63 10.76 8.25
CA THR A 194 35.59 9.70 8.33
C THR A 194 36.21 8.30 8.22
N PRO A 195 35.51 7.20 8.54
CA PRO A 195 36.02 5.84 8.34
C PRO A 195 36.33 5.47 6.89
N ASP A 196 35.72 6.21 5.93
CA ASP A 196 35.87 5.92 4.51
C ASP A 196 37.29 6.23 4.05
N LEU A 197 37.92 5.25 3.41
CA LEU A 197 39.29 5.37 2.90
C LEU A 197 40.29 5.97 3.91
N ALA A 198 40.12 5.65 5.20
CA ALA A 198 40.90 6.21 6.33
C ALA A 198 42.41 6.06 6.15
N GLU A 199 42.85 5.02 5.44
CA GLU A 199 44.26 4.75 5.12
C GLU A 199 44.94 5.85 4.27
N PHE A 200 44.12 6.65 3.56
CA PHE A 200 44.65 7.74 2.72
C PHE A 200 44.64 9.11 3.43
N HIS A 201 43.96 9.24 4.56
CA HIS A 201 43.76 10.56 5.21
C HIS A 201 45.06 11.27 5.53
N ASP A 202 45.96 10.60 6.25
CA ASP A 202 47.22 11.23 6.69
C ASP A 202 48.11 11.63 5.53
N CYS A 203 48.09 10.89 4.43
CA CYS A 203 48.91 11.20 3.27
C CYS A 203 48.34 12.35 2.41
N LEU A 204 47.02 12.58 2.47
CA LEU A 204 46.32 13.63 1.74
C LEU A 204 46.38 14.99 2.44
N LEU A 205 46.51 15.02 3.77
CA LEU A 205 46.60 16.27 4.52
C LEU A 205 47.76 17.14 4.01
N GLY A 206 47.42 18.39 3.71
CA GLY A 206 48.37 19.38 3.19
C GLY A 206 48.69 19.29 1.69
N MET A 207 48.11 18.33 0.95
CA MET A 207 48.20 18.29 -0.52
C MET A 207 47.33 19.36 -1.16
N SER A 208 47.71 19.79 -2.34
CA SER A 208 46.92 20.72 -3.20
C SER A 208 46.30 19.98 -4.37
N SER A 209 45.23 20.56 -4.93
CA SER A 209 44.61 20.01 -6.14
C SER A 209 45.63 19.87 -7.29
N GLY A 210 45.66 18.72 -7.93
CA GLY A 210 46.59 18.36 -8.98
C GLY A 210 47.89 17.70 -8.45
N ASP A 211 48.14 17.66 -7.13
CA ASP A 211 49.30 16.99 -6.56
C ASP A 211 49.20 15.47 -6.73
N GLU A 212 50.38 14.85 -6.98
CA GLU A 212 50.56 13.39 -6.95
C GLU A 212 51.52 13.01 -5.84
N LYS A 213 51.21 11.91 -5.16
CA LYS A 213 52.06 11.40 -4.08
C LYS A 213 52.10 9.87 -4.12
N GLU A 214 53.30 9.33 -3.96
CA GLU A 214 53.49 7.90 -3.75
C GLU A 214 53.64 7.64 -2.24
N VAL A 215 52.89 6.67 -1.74
CA VAL A 215 52.86 6.34 -0.32
C VAL A 215 52.80 4.82 -0.14
N GLU A 216 53.49 4.33 0.90
CA GLU A 216 53.38 2.95 1.36
C GLU A 216 52.33 2.90 2.46
N ILE A 217 51.28 2.10 2.24
CA ILE A 217 50.12 1.99 3.15
C ILE A 217 49.96 0.52 3.54
N GLU A 218 49.74 0.26 4.82
CA GLU A 218 49.27 -1.05 5.31
C GLU A 218 47.82 -1.25 4.96
N LEU A 219 47.52 -2.34 4.23
CA LEU A 219 46.19 -2.61 3.72
C LEU A 219 45.22 -2.97 4.86
N PRO A 220 44.10 -2.25 4.99
CA PRO A 220 43.05 -2.55 5.99
C PRO A 220 42.32 -3.86 5.69
N GLU A 221 41.49 -4.32 6.65
CA GLU A 221 40.78 -5.61 6.59
C GLU A 221 39.88 -5.77 5.36
N ARG A 222 39.41 -4.67 4.76
CA ARG A 222 38.59 -4.70 3.53
C ARG A 222 39.27 -5.33 2.31
N PHE A 223 40.65 -5.40 2.31
CA PHE A 223 41.42 -6.03 1.25
C PHE A 223 41.62 -7.56 1.45
N GLY A 224 40.84 -8.19 2.35
CA GLY A 224 40.75 -9.63 2.50
C GLY A 224 42.08 -10.32 2.71
N GLU A 225 42.52 -11.20 1.80
CA GLU A 225 43.77 -11.96 1.89
C GLU A 225 45.04 -11.08 1.86
N ASN A 226 44.91 -9.84 1.44
CA ASN A 226 46.03 -8.89 1.42
C ASN A 226 46.04 -7.95 2.62
N ALA A 227 45.10 -8.04 3.55
CA ALA A 227 45.05 -7.24 4.77
C ALA A 227 46.35 -7.38 5.56
N GLY A 228 46.87 -6.28 6.13
CA GLY A 228 48.09 -6.22 6.89
C GLY A 228 49.41 -6.22 6.07
N LYS A 229 49.31 -6.38 4.72
CA LYS A 229 50.48 -6.24 3.85
C LYS A 229 50.70 -4.78 3.50
N LYS A 230 51.92 -4.40 3.22
CA LYS A 230 52.28 -3.06 2.78
C LYS A 230 52.23 -2.97 1.25
N ALA A 231 51.43 -2.04 0.75
CA ALA A 231 51.27 -1.77 -0.69
C ALA A 231 51.69 -0.34 -1.01
N ASN A 232 52.25 -0.16 -2.20
CA ASN A 232 52.61 1.16 -2.69
C ASN A 232 51.43 1.71 -3.50
N PHE A 233 50.96 2.88 -3.09
CA PHE A 233 49.89 3.59 -3.81
C PHE A 233 50.42 4.88 -4.43
N LYS A 234 50.12 5.08 -5.68
CA LYS A 234 50.20 6.37 -6.35
C LYS A 234 48.84 7.03 -6.25
N ILE A 235 48.76 8.15 -5.56
CA ILE A 235 47.51 8.89 -5.33
C ILE A 235 47.63 10.23 -6.03
N GLN A 236 46.57 10.57 -6.77
CA GLN A 236 46.40 11.88 -7.43
C GLN A 236 45.19 12.56 -6.80
N LEU A 237 45.39 13.74 -6.23
CA LEU A 237 44.33 14.58 -5.70
C LEU A 237 43.74 15.43 -6.84
N ALA A 238 42.52 15.12 -7.24
CA ALA A 238 41.85 15.83 -8.33
C ALA A 238 41.22 17.13 -7.86
N GLU A 239 40.45 17.10 -6.77
CA GLU A 239 39.70 18.25 -6.27
C GLU A 239 39.62 18.26 -4.74
N ILE A 240 39.57 19.47 -4.17
CA ILE A 240 39.27 19.71 -2.77
C ILE A 240 37.98 20.50 -2.71
N SER A 241 36.98 19.95 -2.03
CA SER A 241 35.66 20.58 -1.87
C SER A 241 35.33 20.76 -0.39
N ILE A 242 34.53 21.75 -0.12
CA ILE A 242 33.96 22.01 1.21
C ILE A 242 32.43 21.94 1.14
N VAL A 243 31.83 21.60 2.26
CA VAL A 243 30.38 21.74 2.41
C VAL A 243 30.04 23.21 2.49
N LYS A 244 29.31 23.70 1.49
CA LYS A 244 28.79 25.06 1.47
C LYS A 244 27.33 25.06 1.92
N ARG A 245 27.03 25.76 2.98
CA ARG A 245 25.67 26.00 3.43
C ARG A 245 24.93 26.88 2.44
N PRO A 246 23.63 26.63 2.20
CA PRO A 246 22.81 27.50 1.38
C PRO A 246 22.71 28.90 2.01
N GLU A 247 22.66 29.91 1.18
CA GLU A 247 22.29 31.24 1.64
C GLU A 247 20.77 31.27 1.88
N LEU A 248 20.35 31.77 3.03
CA LEU A 248 18.93 31.89 3.36
C LEU A 248 18.36 33.14 2.67
N ASP A 249 18.28 33.06 1.35
CA ASP A 249 17.79 34.13 0.49
C ASP A 249 16.35 33.87 0.01
N LEU A 250 15.82 34.79 -0.80
CA LEU A 250 14.47 34.66 -1.36
C LEU A 250 14.29 33.43 -2.25
N GLU A 251 15.37 32.93 -2.86
CA GLU A 251 15.31 31.74 -3.72
C GLU A 251 15.18 30.49 -2.88
N PHE A 252 15.94 30.41 -1.78
CA PHE A 252 15.81 29.37 -0.77
C PHE A 252 14.39 29.34 -0.18
N PHE A 253 13.86 30.46 0.28
CA PHE A 253 12.52 30.51 0.89
C PHE A 253 11.41 30.13 -0.09
N LYS A 254 11.49 30.56 -1.35
CA LYS A 254 10.53 30.17 -2.40
C LYS A 254 10.48 28.67 -2.66
N LYS A 255 11.59 27.98 -2.50
CA LYS A 255 11.64 26.50 -2.63
C LYS A 255 10.72 25.80 -1.63
N TYR A 256 10.58 26.40 -0.44
CA TYR A 256 9.70 25.90 0.62
C TYR A 256 8.31 26.58 0.62
N GLY A 257 8.04 27.44 -0.37
CA GLY A 257 6.76 28.14 -0.51
C GLY A 257 6.49 29.12 0.62
N VAL A 258 7.53 29.86 1.05
CA VAL A 258 7.49 30.89 2.10
C VAL A 258 8.25 32.14 1.62
N GLU A 259 8.06 33.29 2.29
CA GLU A 259 8.68 34.55 1.90
C GLU A 259 9.94 34.88 2.71
N ASP A 260 10.00 34.43 3.96
CA ASP A 260 11.11 34.72 4.86
C ASP A 260 11.37 33.60 5.90
N GLU A 261 12.44 33.76 6.69
CA GLU A 261 12.83 32.80 7.73
C GLU A 261 11.77 32.67 8.84
N LYS A 262 11.01 33.72 9.13
CA LYS A 262 9.98 33.69 10.15
C LYS A 262 8.83 32.80 9.72
N GLU A 263 8.36 32.96 8.49
CA GLU A 263 7.30 32.14 7.91
C GLU A 263 7.76 30.67 7.80
N LEU A 264 9.05 30.44 7.45
CA LEU A 264 9.61 29.09 7.43
C LEU A 264 9.58 28.45 8.82
N LYS A 265 9.97 29.19 9.87
CA LYS A 265 9.90 28.69 11.25
C LYS A 265 8.47 28.40 11.71
N GLU A 266 7.51 29.23 11.34
CA GLU A 266 6.09 29.00 11.63
C GLU A 266 5.61 27.71 10.96
N LYS A 267 5.89 27.54 9.67
CA LYS A 267 5.53 26.35 8.88
C LYS A 267 6.21 25.07 9.40
N VAL A 268 7.48 25.17 9.82
CA VAL A 268 8.20 24.05 10.48
C VAL A 268 7.54 23.71 11.81
N GLY A 269 7.18 24.68 12.62
CA GLY A 269 6.47 24.49 13.89
C GLY A 269 5.12 23.82 13.71
N GLU A 270 4.33 24.23 12.71
CA GLU A 270 3.07 23.59 12.34
C GLU A 270 3.28 22.13 11.87
N SER A 271 4.33 21.89 11.09
CA SER A 271 4.68 20.53 10.62
C SER A 271 5.04 19.62 11.80
N ILE A 272 5.86 20.09 12.75
CA ILE A 272 6.21 19.33 13.95
C ILE A 272 4.96 19.07 14.80
N THR A 273 4.10 20.06 14.98
CA THR A 273 2.83 19.93 15.71
C THR A 273 1.94 18.86 15.07
N SER A 274 1.79 18.92 13.76
CA SER A 274 1.00 17.94 13.00
C SER A 274 1.57 16.54 13.11
N ARG A 275 2.90 16.39 13.06
CA ARG A 275 3.59 15.10 13.24
C ARG A 275 3.36 14.53 14.63
N LYS A 276 3.59 15.33 15.70
CA LYS A 276 3.34 14.92 17.09
C LYS A 276 1.87 14.52 17.32
N LYS A 277 0.92 15.26 16.73
CA LYS A 277 -0.50 14.93 16.78
C LYS A 277 -0.80 13.59 16.09
N ALA A 278 -0.24 13.36 14.91
CA ALA A 278 -0.41 12.11 14.19
C ALA A 278 0.23 10.91 14.92
N GLU A 279 1.39 11.11 15.56
CA GLU A 279 2.05 10.09 16.38
C GLU A 279 1.18 9.73 17.60
N LEU A 280 0.69 10.72 18.35
CA LEU A 280 -0.20 10.50 19.47
C LEU A 280 -1.50 9.80 19.06
N GLN A 281 -2.08 10.18 17.93
CA GLN A 281 -3.27 9.53 17.39
C GLN A 281 -3.00 8.08 17.00
N SER A 282 -1.83 7.80 16.42
CA SER A 282 -1.38 6.44 16.11
C SER A 282 -1.21 5.60 17.39
N GLU A 283 -0.64 6.15 18.46
CA GLU A 283 -0.56 5.47 19.75
C GLU A 283 -1.94 5.09 20.30
N TYR A 284 -2.92 6.00 20.23
CA TYR A 284 -4.28 5.70 20.64
C TYR A 284 -4.92 4.60 19.80
N ARG A 285 -4.74 4.64 18.47
CA ARG A 285 -5.22 3.59 17.57
C ARG A 285 -4.64 2.22 17.91
N ILE A 286 -3.33 2.16 18.19
CA ILE A 286 -2.66 0.91 18.62
C ILE A 286 -3.23 0.41 19.94
N ALA A 287 -3.41 1.29 20.93
CA ALA A 287 -3.96 0.92 22.22
C ALA A 287 -5.41 0.44 22.12
N VAL A 288 -6.25 1.10 21.32
CA VAL A 288 -7.62 0.68 21.04
C VAL A 288 -7.65 -0.67 20.32
N ARG A 289 -6.84 -0.84 19.28
CA ARG A 289 -6.75 -2.09 18.51
C ARG A 289 -6.42 -3.29 19.40
N ALA A 290 -5.46 -3.13 20.32
CA ALA A 290 -5.08 -4.18 21.27
C ALA A 290 -6.25 -4.54 22.22
N GLN A 291 -6.98 -3.55 22.71
CA GLN A 291 -8.11 -3.78 23.62
C GLN A 291 -9.33 -4.37 22.88
N LEU A 292 -9.60 -3.93 21.65
CA LEU A 292 -10.65 -4.52 20.81
C LEU A 292 -10.37 -6.00 20.54
N SER A 293 -9.12 -6.35 20.23
CA SER A 293 -8.71 -7.74 20.02
C SER A 293 -8.96 -8.61 21.26
N ALA A 294 -8.74 -8.06 22.47
CA ALA A 294 -9.00 -8.77 23.73
C ALA A 294 -10.50 -8.85 24.08
N LEU A 295 -11.30 -7.83 23.74
CA LEU A 295 -12.73 -7.79 24.01
C LEU A 295 -13.56 -8.73 23.14
N TYR A 296 -13.14 -8.93 21.90
CA TYR A 296 -13.77 -9.83 20.93
C TYR A 296 -12.89 -11.06 20.69
N ASP A 297 -12.56 -11.77 21.77
CA ASP A 297 -11.53 -12.81 21.78
C ASP A 297 -11.82 -13.97 20.83
N GLU A 298 -13.05 -14.51 20.83
CA GLU A 298 -13.40 -15.65 19.98
C GLU A 298 -14.72 -15.46 19.23
N PHE A 299 -14.64 -15.42 17.93
CA PHE A 299 -15.77 -15.60 17.02
C PHE A 299 -15.34 -16.35 15.77
N ASP A 300 -16.30 -16.99 15.11
CA ASP A 300 -16.03 -17.74 13.89
C ASP A 300 -15.68 -16.80 12.74
N LEU A 301 -14.69 -17.21 11.94
CA LEU A 301 -14.28 -16.49 10.73
C LEU A 301 -14.75 -17.27 9.50
N PRO A 302 -15.07 -16.57 8.40
CA PRO A 302 -15.42 -17.20 7.14
C PRO A 302 -14.26 -18.04 6.61
N GLN A 303 -14.54 -19.32 6.31
CA GLN A 303 -13.50 -20.28 5.93
C GLN A 303 -12.88 -19.96 4.58
N GLU A 304 -13.68 -19.50 3.60
CA GLU A 304 -13.17 -19.13 2.28
C GLU A 304 -12.18 -17.97 2.33
N LEU A 305 -12.43 -16.97 3.21
CA LEU A 305 -11.49 -15.87 3.41
C LEU A 305 -10.22 -16.35 4.11
N MET A 306 -10.34 -17.22 5.12
CA MET A 306 -9.19 -17.82 5.79
C MET A 306 -8.33 -18.62 4.82
N ASP A 307 -8.95 -19.43 3.97
CA ASP A 307 -8.25 -20.22 2.95
C ASP A 307 -7.52 -19.31 1.94
N SER A 308 -8.16 -18.21 1.53
CA SER A 308 -7.56 -17.22 0.64
C SER A 308 -6.33 -16.53 1.27
N GLU A 309 -6.43 -16.12 2.53
CA GLU A 309 -5.31 -15.52 3.26
C GLU A 309 -4.15 -16.53 3.43
N GLN A 310 -4.45 -17.77 3.73
CA GLN A 310 -3.45 -18.84 3.82
C GLN A 310 -2.72 -19.07 2.49
N GLU A 311 -3.46 -19.04 1.37
CA GLU A 311 -2.85 -19.11 0.05
C GLU A 311 -1.92 -17.94 -0.25
N GLN A 312 -2.30 -16.72 0.18
CA GLN A 312 -1.46 -15.53 -0.01
C GLN A 312 -0.17 -15.64 0.80
N VAL A 313 -0.26 -16.00 2.07
CA VAL A 313 0.93 -16.23 2.93
C VAL A 313 1.84 -17.28 2.33
N GLN A 314 1.28 -18.38 1.79
CA GLN A 314 2.07 -19.41 1.16
C GLN A 314 2.79 -18.90 -0.11
N LYS A 315 2.10 -18.12 -0.96
CA LYS A 315 2.69 -17.52 -2.17
C LYS A 315 3.83 -16.54 -1.84
N GLU A 316 3.69 -15.76 -0.77
CA GLU A 316 4.74 -14.84 -0.31
C GLU A 316 5.97 -15.59 0.20
N LEU A 317 5.76 -16.64 0.99
CA LEU A 317 6.84 -17.52 1.46
C LEU A 317 7.59 -18.20 0.31
N ASP A 318 6.87 -18.67 -0.70
CA ASP A 318 7.48 -19.31 -1.85
C ASP A 318 8.33 -18.33 -2.67
N LYS A 319 7.92 -17.05 -2.79
CA LYS A 319 8.73 -16.00 -3.40
C LYS A 319 10.00 -15.71 -2.58
N MET A 320 9.86 -15.56 -1.26
CA MET A 320 11.01 -15.31 -0.38
C MET A 320 12.02 -16.46 -0.39
N SER A 321 11.55 -17.72 -0.47
CA SER A 321 12.40 -18.90 -0.54
C SER A 321 13.16 -19.03 -1.86
N GLY A 322 12.68 -18.38 -2.93
CA GLY A 322 13.37 -18.30 -4.22
C GLY A 322 14.52 -17.29 -4.24
N GLU A 323 14.51 -16.32 -3.32
CA GLU A 323 15.50 -15.22 -3.24
C GLU A 323 16.58 -15.46 -2.17
N LYS A 324 16.29 -16.26 -1.14
CA LYS A 324 17.22 -16.55 -0.01
C LYS A 324 17.11 -18.02 0.36
N GLU A 325 18.25 -18.64 0.67
CA GLU A 325 18.28 -19.96 1.30
C GLU A 325 17.71 -19.85 2.73
N ILE A 326 16.50 -20.38 2.91
CA ILE A 326 15.78 -20.44 4.20
C ILE A 326 15.68 -21.90 4.60
N THR A 327 15.97 -22.24 5.85
CA THR A 327 15.80 -23.61 6.35
C THR A 327 14.31 -24.00 6.42
N GLU A 328 14.01 -25.29 6.31
CA GLU A 328 12.60 -25.78 6.41
C GLU A 328 11.95 -25.44 7.76
N GLU A 329 12.73 -25.43 8.85
CA GLU A 329 12.23 -25.02 10.18
C GLU A 329 11.85 -23.52 10.22
N GLU A 330 12.67 -22.67 9.62
CA GLU A 330 12.38 -21.22 9.50
C GLU A 330 11.19 -20.95 8.60
N LYS A 331 11.05 -21.73 7.53
CA LYS A 331 9.91 -21.63 6.61
C LYS A 331 8.60 -21.98 7.31
N GLU A 332 8.56 -23.09 8.05
CA GLU A 332 7.36 -23.51 8.78
C GLU A 332 7.01 -22.52 9.91
N LYS A 333 8.00 -22.00 10.64
CA LYS A 333 7.79 -20.96 11.65
C LYS A 333 7.20 -19.68 11.04
N LYS A 334 7.77 -19.18 9.95
CA LYS A 334 7.25 -17.99 9.25
C LYS A 334 5.86 -18.21 8.69
N LYS A 335 5.57 -19.45 8.22
CA LYS A 335 4.24 -19.81 7.74
C LYS A 335 3.21 -19.75 8.86
N GLN A 336 3.52 -20.33 10.01
CA GLN A 336 2.61 -20.28 11.17
C GLN A 336 2.41 -18.85 11.66
N GLU A 337 3.49 -18.07 11.82
CA GLU A 337 3.41 -16.65 12.17
C GLU A 337 2.57 -15.85 11.17
N GLY A 338 2.74 -16.12 9.87
CA GLY A 338 1.95 -15.49 8.81
C GLY A 338 0.46 -15.84 8.89
N PHE A 339 0.12 -17.10 9.17
CA PHE A 339 -1.27 -17.52 9.33
C PHE A 339 -1.92 -16.93 10.56
N ASP A 340 -1.20 -16.86 11.69
CA ASP A 340 -1.71 -16.26 12.92
C ASP A 340 -1.94 -14.76 12.74
N ASN A 341 -1.02 -14.05 12.08
CA ASN A 341 -1.17 -12.63 11.75
C ASN A 341 -2.35 -12.39 10.81
N ALA A 342 -2.47 -13.15 9.73
CA ALA A 342 -3.59 -13.04 8.79
C ALA A 342 -4.95 -13.28 9.49
N LYS A 343 -5.01 -14.25 10.40
CA LYS A 343 -6.20 -14.51 11.21
C LYS A 343 -6.53 -13.34 12.13
N MET A 344 -5.52 -12.74 12.77
CA MET A 344 -5.70 -11.56 13.63
C MET A 344 -6.16 -10.35 12.83
N ASP A 345 -5.59 -10.11 11.67
CA ASP A 345 -5.96 -8.99 10.80
C ASP A 345 -7.39 -9.16 10.27
N LEU A 346 -7.77 -10.37 9.86
CA LEU A 346 -9.14 -10.66 9.42
C LEU A 346 -10.16 -10.48 10.56
N ARG A 347 -9.83 -10.91 11.78
CA ARG A 347 -10.66 -10.65 12.97
C ARG A 347 -10.83 -9.15 13.20
N MET A 348 -9.72 -8.41 13.21
CA MET A 348 -9.74 -6.96 13.40
C MET A 348 -10.58 -6.25 12.35
N LYS A 349 -10.47 -6.68 11.09
CA LYS A 349 -11.31 -6.15 10.01
C LYS A 349 -12.78 -6.29 10.35
N PHE A 350 -13.25 -7.48 10.72
CA PHE A 350 -14.68 -7.68 11.07
C PHE A 350 -15.12 -6.89 12.30
N ILE A 351 -14.25 -6.73 13.28
CA ILE A 351 -14.54 -5.88 14.46
C ILE A 351 -14.74 -4.44 14.04
N LEU A 352 -13.82 -3.90 13.22
CA LEU A 352 -13.88 -2.51 12.75
C LEU A 352 -15.06 -2.28 11.80
N ASP A 353 -15.34 -3.23 10.90
CA ASP A 353 -16.51 -3.18 10.01
C ASP A 353 -17.80 -3.14 10.81
N SER A 354 -17.92 -3.98 11.86
CA SER A 354 -19.08 -4.00 12.73
C SER A 354 -19.26 -2.68 13.50
N ILE A 355 -18.17 -2.12 14.04
CA ILE A 355 -18.22 -0.83 14.74
C ILE A 355 -18.61 0.28 13.76
N SER A 356 -18.02 0.32 12.58
CA SER A 356 -18.31 1.29 11.53
C SER A 356 -19.79 1.24 11.11
N GLU A 357 -20.36 0.05 10.97
CA GLU A 357 -21.78 -0.14 10.63
C GLU A 357 -22.70 0.36 11.77
N HIS A 358 -22.39 0.03 13.03
CA HIS A 358 -23.19 0.49 14.19
C HIS A 358 -23.11 2.00 14.43
N GLU A 359 -21.97 2.62 14.12
CA GLU A 359 -21.76 4.07 14.20
C GLU A 359 -22.22 4.82 12.95
N GLU A 360 -22.69 4.12 11.92
CA GLU A 360 -23.10 4.67 10.61
C GLU A 360 -22.02 5.58 10.00
N LEU A 361 -20.74 5.17 10.13
CA LEU A 361 -19.62 5.97 9.66
C LEU A 361 -19.62 6.11 8.15
N LYS A 362 -19.52 7.35 7.68
CA LYS A 362 -19.26 7.64 6.27
C LYS A 362 -17.78 7.90 6.09
N PHE A 363 -17.18 7.21 5.16
CA PHE A 363 -15.77 7.37 4.81
C PHE A 363 -15.65 8.32 3.61
N ASP A 364 -14.73 9.30 3.73
CA ASP A 364 -14.37 10.17 2.61
C ASP A 364 -13.30 9.51 1.75
N GLU A 365 -13.70 8.99 0.59
CA GLU A 365 -12.78 8.36 -0.36
C GLU A 365 -11.71 9.32 -0.91
N ASN A 366 -11.93 10.66 -0.82
CA ASN A 366 -10.94 11.63 -1.27
C ASN A 366 -9.66 11.60 -0.43
N GLU A 367 -9.71 11.14 0.84
CA GLU A 367 -8.51 10.95 1.64
C GLU A 367 -7.62 9.83 1.09
N ALA A 368 -8.23 8.72 0.70
CA ALA A 368 -7.51 7.63 0.06
C ALA A 368 -6.95 8.03 -1.30
N ALA A 369 -7.73 8.79 -2.08
CA ALA A 369 -7.29 9.30 -3.38
C ALA A 369 -6.09 10.24 -3.25
N ARG A 370 -6.09 11.16 -2.27
CA ARG A 370 -4.96 12.07 -2.01
C ARG A 370 -3.67 11.31 -1.65
N GLU A 371 -3.79 10.29 -0.80
CA GLU A 371 -2.63 9.47 -0.44
C GLU A 371 -2.11 8.66 -1.64
N PHE A 372 -3.01 8.09 -2.43
CA PHE A 372 -2.64 7.37 -3.65
C PHE A 372 -1.90 8.25 -4.65
N VAL A 373 -2.37 9.50 -4.85
CA VAL A 373 -1.69 10.48 -5.70
C VAL A 373 -0.29 10.79 -5.17
N GLY A 374 -0.12 10.96 -3.86
CA GLY A 374 1.19 11.18 -3.24
C GLY A 374 2.15 10.01 -3.49
N LEU A 375 1.68 8.76 -3.37
CA LEU A 375 2.48 7.57 -3.65
C LEU A 375 2.84 7.45 -5.14
N ALA A 376 1.92 7.79 -6.03
CA ALA A 376 2.18 7.80 -7.47
C ALA A 376 3.31 8.78 -7.83
N GLN A 377 3.34 9.96 -7.20
CA GLN A 377 4.43 10.94 -7.38
C GLN A 377 5.79 10.40 -6.92
N ILE A 378 5.84 9.68 -5.79
CA ILE A 378 7.08 9.06 -5.28
C ILE A 378 7.59 7.98 -6.24
N THR A 379 6.69 7.21 -6.87
CA THR A 379 7.06 6.16 -7.84
C THR A 379 7.37 6.71 -9.23
N GLY A 380 7.17 8.01 -9.47
CA GLY A 380 7.40 8.67 -10.76
C GLY A 380 6.39 8.28 -11.85
N GLN A 381 5.25 7.71 -11.47
CA GLN A 381 4.16 7.32 -12.36
C GLN A 381 2.98 8.30 -12.26
N SER A 382 2.20 8.43 -13.32
CA SER A 382 0.94 9.17 -13.21
C SER A 382 -0.09 8.35 -12.41
N PRO A 383 -0.94 8.99 -11.58
CA PRO A 383 -1.99 8.27 -10.83
C PRO A 383 -2.93 7.46 -11.75
N ASP A 384 -3.24 7.99 -12.94
CA ASP A 384 -4.11 7.34 -13.92
C ASP A 384 -3.48 6.08 -14.53
N GLU A 385 -2.17 6.08 -14.77
CA GLU A 385 -1.46 4.89 -15.25
C GLU A 385 -1.32 3.86 -14.14
N LEU A 386 -0.99 4.30 -12.92
CA LEU A 386 -0.81 3.41 -11.78
C LEU A 386 -2.11 2.67 -11.45
N ILE A 387 -3.26 3.35 -11.40
CA ILE A 387 -4.55 2.73 -11.07
C ILE A 387 -5.04 1.73 -12.14
N GLN A 388 -4.57 1.84 -13.39
CA GLN A 388 -4.90 0.88 -14.44
C GLN A 388 -4.14 -0.44 -14.26
N SER A 389 -3.01 -0.44 -13.57
CA SER A 389 -2.25 -1.64 -13.28
C SER A 389 -2.92 -2.51 -12.20
N PRO A 390 -2.76 -3.85 -12.22
CA PRO A 390 -3.22 -4.71 -11.14
C PRO A 390 -2.62 -4.33 -9.78
N PHE A 391 -1.35 -3.96 -9.76
CA PHE A 391 -0.62 -3.52 -8.57
C PHE A 391 -1.21 -2.22 -7.99
N GLY A 392 -1.44 -1.22 -8.84
CA GLY A 392 -2.00 0.07 -8.39
C GLY A 392 -3.43 -0.07 -7.85
N ARG A 393 -4.26 -0.93 -8.47
CA ARG A 393 -5.60 -1.21 -7.95
C ARG A 393 -5.57 -1.89 -6.58
N ASP A 394 -4.71 -2.90 -6.40
CA ASP A 394 -4.53 -3.56 -5.10
C ASP A 394 -4.03 -2.56 -4.04
N MET A 395 -3.03 -1.74 -4.38
CA MET A 395 -2.51 -0.69 -3.50
C MET A 395 -3.60 0.32 -3.11
N TYR A 396 -4.43 0.78 -4.04
CA TYR A 396 -5.52 1.71 -3.76
C TYR A 396 -6.56 1.09 -2.82
N GLN A 397 -6.94 -0.16 -3.06
CA GLN A 397 -7.86 -0.89 -2.17
C GLN A 397 -7.31 -1.04 -0.75
N ARG A 398 -6.03 -1.35 -0.62
CA ARG A 398 -5.37 -1.43 0.69
C ARG A 398 -5.37 -0.08 1.42
N ILE A 399 -5.16 1.03 0.70
CA ILE A 399 -5.25 2.38 1.26
C ILE A 399 -6.67 2.64 1.79
N ILE A 400 -7.70 2.34 0.99
CA ILE A 400 -9.10 2.51 1.39
C ILE A 400 -9.38 1.72 2.67
N ILE A 401 -9.08 0.43 2.70
CA ILE A 401 -9.33 -0.45 3.86
C ILE A 401 -8.62 0.07 5.10
N ARG A 402 -7.36 0.47 4.97
CA ARG A 402 -6.60 1.04 6.09
C ARG A 402 -7.22 2.34 6.60
N LYS A 403 -7.56 3.27 5.70
CA LYS A 403 -8.18 4.55 6.07
C LYS A 403 -9.54 4.39 6.73
N GLN A 404 -10.35 3.46 6.26
CA GLN A 404 -11.62 3.10 6.89
C GLN A 404 -11.40 2.57 8.31
N GLY A 405 -10.43 1.67 8.47
CA GLY A 405 -10.05 1.14 9.79
C GLY A 405 -9.55 2.23 10.72
N ASP A 406 -8.68 3.13 10.24
CA ASP A 406 -8.16 4.26 11.01
C ASP A 406 -9.29 5.21 11.45
N ALA A 407 -10.21 5.56 10.55
CA ALA A 407 -11.36 6.41 10.87
C ALA A 407 -12.28 5.76 11.92
N THR A 408 -12.47 4.45 11.85
CA THR A 408 -13.24 3.70 12.86
C THR A 408 -12.55 3.73 14.23
N LEU A 409 -11.23 3.52 14.28
CA LEU A 409 -10.45 3.60 15.51
C LEU A 409 -10.48 5.02 16.10
N ASP A 410 -10.35 6.05 15.27
CA ASP A 410 -10.47 7.45 15.71
C ASP A 410 -11.85 7.75 16.29
N ARG A 411 -12.91 7.19 15.71
CA ARG A 411 -14.26 7.30 16.26
C ARG A 411 -14.35 6.65 17.64
N VAL A 412 -13.74 5.49 17.83
CA VAL A 412 -13.68 4.82 19.14
C VAL A 412 -12.95 5.71 20.15
N VAL A 413 -11.80 6.27 19.79
CA VAL A 413 -11.03 7.19 20.64
C VAL A 413 -11.88 8.41 21.05
N ALA A 414 -12.54 9.06 20.08
CA ALA A 414 -13.40 10.21 20.33
C ALA A 414 -14.55 9.86 21.28
N ARG A 415 -15.20 8.72 21.11
CA ARG A 415 -16.27 8.23 22.00
C ARG A 415 -15.77 7.99 23.44
N VAL A 416 -14.59 7.37 23.58
CA VAL A 416 -13.99 7.08 24.89
C VAL A 416 -13.63 8.37 25.63
N PHE A 417 -13.11 9.39 24.93
CA PHE A 417 -12.79 10.68 25.54
C PHE A 417 -13.98 11.61 25.72
N GLY A 418 -15.15 11.27 25.17
CA GLY A 418 -16.33 12.11 25.22
C GLY A 418 -16.20 13.40 24.40
N ASP A 419 -15.28 13.41 23.44
CA ASP A 419 -15.09 14.57 22.58
C ASP A 419 -16.31 14.74 21.65
N ALA A 420 -16.75 16.00 21.45
CA ALA A 420 -17.83 16.30 20.52
C ALA A 420 -17.44 15.84 19.11
N ILE A 421 -18.31 15.07 18.50
CA ILE A 421 -18.09 14.53 17.17
C ILE A 421 -18.35 15.68 16.19
N GLU A 422 -17.30 16.25 15.61
CA GLU A 422 -17.45 17.01 14.37
C GLU A 422 -17.90 16.01 13.29
N GLU A 423 -19.19 16.05 12.93
CA GLU A 423 -19.64 15.38 11.72
C GLU A 423 -18.90 16.03 10.55
N ASN A 424 -17.90 15.34 10.03
CA ASN A 424 -17.32 15.65 8.71
C ASN A 424 -18.41 15.37 7.67
N VAL A 425 -19.33 16.29 7.53
CA VAL A 425 -20.21 16.38 6.37
C VAL A 425 -19.29 16.89 5.25
N PRO A 426 -19.01 16.10 4.22
CA PRO A 426 -18.28 16.61 3.08
C PRO A 426 -19.06 17.80 2.55
N GLU A 427 -18.45 19.00 2.57
CA GLU A 427 -19.00 20.15 1.86
C GLU A 427 -19.13 19.75 0.40
N THR A 428 -20.36 19.50 -0.02
CA THR A 428 -20.70 19.42 -1.43
C THR A 428 -20.43 20.78 -2.04
N HIS A 429 -19.24 20.96 -2.60
CA HIS A 429 -19.04 22.06 -3.52
C HIS A 429 -19.96 21.84 -4.71
N GLU A 430 -21.18 22.38 -4.63
CA GLU A 430 -21.97 22.64 -5.81
C GLU A 430 -21.13 23.55 -6.70
N HIS A 431 -20.63 22.98 -7.78
CA HIS A 431 -20.12 23.76 -8.89
C HIS A 431 -21.31 24.55 -9.45
N VAL A 432 -21.44 25.79 -8.99
CA VAL A 432 -22.30 26.78 -9.67
C VAL A 432 -21.69 26.97 -11.05
N HIS A 433 -22.28 26.34 -12.05
CA HIS A 433 -22.03 26.68 -13.45
C HIS A 433 -22.54 28.12 -13.66
N ASP A 434 -21.60 29.04 -13.63
CA ASP A 434 -21.86 30.41 -14.08
C ASP A 434 -22.05 30.38 -15.61
N GLU A 435 -23.27 30.69 -16.05
CA GLU A 435 -23.71 30.71 -17.44
C GLU A 435 -23.07 31.88 -18.22
N ASN A 436 -21.76 32.02 -18.21
CA ASN A 436 -21.09 33.03 -19.04
C ASN A 436 -19.72 32.56 -19.52
N CYS A 437 -19.70 31.51 -20.36
CA CYS A 437 -18.59 31.25 -21.26
C CYS A 437 -19.05 31.51 -22.69
N ASP A 438 -18.91 32.75 -23.12
CA ASP A 438 -18.99 33.15 -24.53
C ASP A 438 -17.95 32.37 -25.34
N HIS A 439 -18.41 31.48 -26.18
CA HIS A 439 -17.64 30.90 -27.27
C HIS A 439 -17.50 31.91 -28.39
N ASN A 440 -16.31 32.47 -28.59
CA ASN A 440 -15.90 33.06 -29.85
C ASN A 440 -14.49 32.62 -30.24
N HIS A 441 -14.47 31.91 -31.35
CA HIS A 441 -13.38 31.51 -32.26
C HIS A 441 -12.50 30.33 -31.86
#